data_89a9ad6bd2a96c57e66b172a94bcc3b3
#
_entry.id   89a9ad6bd2a96c57e66b172a94bcc3b3
#
_cell.length_a   1.000
_cell.length_b   1.000
_cell.length_c   1.000
_cell.angle_alpha   90.00
_cell.angle_beta   90.00
_cell.angle_gamma   90.00
#
_symmetry.space_group_name_H-M   'P 1'
#
loop_
_entity.id
_entity.type
_entity.pdbx_description
1 polymer ?
#
loop_
_entity_poly.entity_id
_entity_poly.type
_entity_poly.pdbx_seq_one_letter_code
_entity_poly.pdbx_strand_id
1 'polypeptide(L)'
;MSRPALRIAGIALASLAAFVPRPAGAEADHVIVLPPFLVEEQETKPWLNRPIWSHGEAGNIEILSACPEDETQLFIEGLRTQRMELGQIIPDEFLLHTALPTTFILFPQSLKSTMDADLTREWERLPAASAAHDRLRPLDDLRLTDPDSSYLFVILNDAKWKETKRGSEFIFSPSYLRFLLEARTPALPAWFCEGATHFYESILIPWDKNGFEPDPWLSKDAASVLHEDAFAPRPFLPLRELFIPALPAGRTEQYRHVWNAQAELFIRWALSGKVPGGRDRLWRFAAAAAVQPVTEELFKSCFGMDYDDARNALSDYLPQAVWEPLKGPSAPSSDIPPMALHDATPSEIHRIKGEWGRRVLSIVKEYNPEAVPIYSSQTRQLLQGSFDRGDRDPRLVASLALFRLDTENSNGARELLEASPAARSARPLAVLELASLRLAEALDAPSGSNARLSEGQASGILECVAASLGKKPAIEGAYVIAATVARHLGREPSDSERARLNEGAHLFPQNSELVFQSAAWDLRAGAVAEARRLIEMGLWEATNPSARLKLLDLEAVGPLGTGW
;
A
#
# COMPACT_ATOMS: atom_id res chain seq x y z
N MET A 1 17.61 -22.59 -33.80
CA MET A 1 16.16 -22.36 -33.68
C MET A 1 15.90 -21.77 -32.29
N SER A 2 15.80 -20.49 -32.22
CA SER A 2 15.70 -19.67 -30.98
C SER A 2 14.26 -19.65 -30.45
N ARG A 3 14.10 -19.90 -29.18
CA ARG A 3 12.81 -19.94 -28.45
C ARG A 3 12.28 -18.56 -28.14
N PRO A 4 11.08 -18.17 -28.57
CA PRO A 4 10.44 -16.90 -28.19
C PRO A 4 9.43 -17.03 -27.04
N ALA A 5 9.41 -18.14 -26.27
CA ALA A 5 8.32 -18.45 -25.34
C ALA A 5 8.39 -17.75 -23.96
N LEU A 6 9.50 -17.08 -23.61
CA LEU A 6 9.67 -16.51 -22.25
C LEU A 6 9.15 -15.07 -22.05
N ARG A 7 8.63 -14.42 -23.09
CA ARG A 7 8.24 -13.00 -23.00
C ARG A 7 6.81 -12.73 -22.53
N ILE A 8 5.91 -13.70 -22.57
CA ILE A 8 4.48 -13.44 -22.26
C ILE A 8 4.18 -13.62 -20.76
N ALA A 9 4.82 -14.58 -20.09
CA ALA A 9 4.70 -14.73 -18.63
C ALA A 9 5.30 -13.50 -17.88
N GLY A 10 6.40 -12.96 -18.42
CA GLY A 10 7.02 -11.75 -17.88
C GLY A 10 6.17 -10.47 -18.02
N ILE A 11 5.25 -10.43 -18.99
CA ILE A 11 4.40 -9.24 -19.21
C ILE A 11 3.22 -9.20 -18.22
N ALA A 12 2.64 -10.33 -17.86
CA ALA A 12 1.56 -10.38 -16.86
C ALA A 12 2.09 -10.15 -15.43
N LEU A 13 3.27 -10.66 -15.09
CA LEU A 13 3.93 -10.44 -13.81
C LEU A 13 4.52 -9.03 -13.66
N ALA A 14 5.07 -8.45 -14.74
CA ALA A 14 5.52 -7.07 -14.76
C ALA A 14 4.37 -6.06 -14.56
N SER A 15 3.15 -6.42 -14.95
CA SER A 15 1.97 -5.58 -14.72
C SER A 15 1.49 -5.60 -13.26
N LEU A 16 1.71 -6.69 -12.53
CA LEU A 16 1.39 -6.79 -11.09
C LEU A 16 2.42 -6.07 -10.21
N ALA A 17 3.69 -6.07 -10.61
CA ALA A 17 4.76 -5.35 -9.90
C ALA A 17 4.81 -3.84 -10.24
N ALA A 18 4.14 -3.38 -11.31
CA ALA A 18 4.26 -2.02 -11.83
C ALA A 18 3.28 -1.01 -11.23
N PHE A 19 2.43 -1.41 -10.29
CA PHE A 19 1.42 -0.52 -9.68
C PHE A 19 1.75 -0.06 -8.26
N VAL A 20 3.02 0.30 -8.01
CA VAL A 20 3.31 1.38 -7.08
C VAL A 20 3.36 2.64 -7.94
N PRO A 21 2.41 3.60 -7.82
CA PRO A 21 2.54 4.86 -8.53
C PRO A 21 3.84 5.52 -8.08
N ARG A 22 4.85 5.48 -8.94
CA ARG A 22 6.06 6.27 -8.72
C ARG A 22 5.64 7.72 -8.62
N PRO A 23 6.02 8.44 -7.56
CA PRO A 23 5.92 9.89 -7.59
C PRO A 23 6.76 10.36 -8.79
N ALA A 24 6.10 10.90 -9.80
CA ALA A 24 6.75 11.47 -10.96
C ALA A 24 7.56 12.68 -10.51
N GLY A 25 8.87 12.50 -10.33
CA GLY A 25 9.78 13.57 -9.95
C GLY A 25 10.88 13.19 -8.97
N ALA A 26 11.05 11.92 -8.60
CA ALA A 26 12.28 11.50 -7.91
C ALA A 26 13.43 11.55 -8.91
N GLU A 27 14.31 12.51 -8.76
CA GLU A 27 15.58 12.55 -9.46
C GLU A 27 16.35 11.25 -9.23
N ALA A 28 17.05 10.78 -10.28
CA ALA A 28 17.59 9.42 -10.43
C ALA A 28 18.78 9.05 -9.53
N ASP A 29 19.00 9.72 -8.40
CA ASP A 29 20.18 9.53 -7.57
C ASP A 29 19.95 8.88 -6.20
N HIS A 30 18.79 8.30 -5.94
CA HIS A 30 18.54 7.61 -4.68
C HIS A 30 18.83 6.12 -4.81
N VAL A 31 20.07 5.72 -4.64
CA VAL A 31 20.43 4.32 -4.41
C VAL A 31 19.91 3.93 -3.03
N ILE A 32 18.81 3.19 -2.99
CA ILE A 32 18.30 2.59 -1.75
C ILE A 32 19.25 1.44 -1.41
N VAL A 33 20.12 1.68 -0.46
CA VAL A 33 20.96 0.61 0.07
C VAL A 33 20.22 -0.03 1.23
N LEU A 34 19.88 -1.30 1.05
CA LEU A 34 19.15 -2.05 2.04
C LEU A 34 20.10 -2.56 3.11
N PRO A 35 19.73 -2.48 4.40
CA PRO A 35 20.61 -2.93 5.46
C PRO A 35 20.97 -4.41 5.27
N PRO A 36 22.22 -4.82 5.59
CA PRO A 36 22.67 -6.21 5.51
C PRO A 36 22.07 -7.06 6.62
N PHE A 37 20.77 -6.94 6.78
CA PHE A 37 19.97 -7.67 7.75
C PHE A 37 20.05 -9.19 7.54
N LEU A 38 20.40 -9.59 6.31
CA LEU A 38 20.56 -10.98 5.93
C LEU A 38 21.98 -11.51 6.20
N VAL A 39 22.94 -10.65 6.53
CA VAL A 39 24.30 -11.11 6.78
C VAL A 39 24.28 -12.12 7.93
N GLU A 40 24.70 -13.31 7.55
CA GLU A 40 24.64 -14.43 8.42
C GLU A 40 25.55 -14.36 9.61
N GLU A 41 25.13 -15.17 10.55
CA GLU A 41 25.88 -15.75 11.65
C GLU A 41 27.14 -16.52 11.24
N GLN A 42 27.66 -16.36 10.01
CA GLN A 42 28.89 -17.00 9.62
C GLN A 42 30.04 -16.36 10.38
N GLU A 43 30.47 -17.06 11.42
CA GLU A 43 31.77 -16.89 12.06
C GLU A 43 32.04 -15.53 12.71
N THR A 44 31.05 -14.81 13.18
CA THR A 44 31.30 -13.79 14.19
C THR A 44 31.79 -14.50 15.45
N LYS A 45 32.97 -14.13 15.88
CA LYS A 45 33.66 -14.66 17.04
C LYS A 45 32.71 -14.85 18.21
N PRO A 46 32.77 -15.97 18.97
CA PRO A 46 31.79 -16.35 20.02
C PRO A 46 31.51 -15.33 21.12
N TRP A 47 32.28 -14.26 21.21
CA TRP A 47 32.18 -13.21 22.22
C TRP A 47 31.43 -11.94 21.77
N LEU A 48 31.04 -11.81 20.51
CA LEU A 48 30.13 -10.74 20.11
C LEU A 48 28.74 -11.16 20.58
N ASN A 49 28.16 -10.42 21.50
CA ASN A 49 26.78 -10.61 21.96
C ASN A 49 25.89 -10.65 20.73
N ARG A 50 25.46 -11.86 20.34
CA ARG A 50 24.47 -12.02 19.28
C ARG A 50 23.19 -11.34 19.78
N PRO A 51 22.53 -10.50 18.97
CA PRO A 51 21.26 -9.98 19.37
C PRO A 51 20.32 -11.18 19.65
N ILE A 52 19.80 -11.23 20.87
CA ILE A 52 18.71 -12.16 21.19
C ILE A 52 17.49 -11.57 20.51
N TRP A 53 16.96 -12.30 19.53
CA TRP A 53 15.75 -11.88 18.86
C TRP A 53 14.54 -12.25 19.72
N SER A 54 13.64 -11.30 19.92
CA SER A 54 12.32 -11.54 20.49
C SER A 54 11.26 -11.53 19.38
N HIS A 55 10.22 -12.31 19.59
CA HIS A 55 9.10 -12.44 18.66
C HIS A 55 7.78 -12.27 19.41
N GLY A 56 6.80 -11.66 18.76
CA GLY A 56 5.43 -11.54 19.21
C GLY A 56 4.47 -11.43 18.05
N GLU A 57 3.26 -11.95 18.25
CA GLU A 57 2.19 -11.88 17.25
C GLU A 57 0.86 -11.55 17.94
N ALA A 58 0.11 -10.59 17.40
CA ALA A 58 -1.20 -10.22 17.90
C ALA A 58 -2.09 -9.71 16.77
N GLY A 59 -3.19 -10.41 16.51
CA GLY A 59 -4.08 -10.10 15.39
C GLY A 59 -3.38 -10.25 14.05
N ASN A 60 -3.26 -9.16 13.31
CA ASN A 60 -2.56 -9.12 12.02
C ASN A 60 -1.17 -8.45 12.10
N ILE A 61 -0.66 -8.25 13.31
CA ILE A 61 0.65 -7.66 13.57
C ILE A 61 1.60 -8.73 14.09
N GLU A 62 2.78 -8.79 13.49
CA GLU A 62 3.89 -9.63 13.90
C GLU A 62 5.12 -8.76 14.12
N ILE A 63 5.90 -9.04 15.16
CA ILE A 63 7.12 -8.30 15.50
C ILE A 63 8.27 -9.28 15.63
N LEU A 64 9.38 -8.97 14.98
CA LEU A 64 10.69 -9.58 15.21
C LEU A 64 11.65 -8.48 15.65
N SER A 65 12.14 -8.55 16.89
CA SER A 65 12.93 -7.47 17.47
C SER A 65 14.31 -7.93 17.94
N ALA A 66 15.35 -7.20 17.55
CA ALA A 66 16.68 -7.28 18.10
C ALA A 66 16.94 -6.23 19.21
N CYS A 67 15.93 -5.41 19.51
CA CYS A 67 15.99 -4.40 20.56
C CYS A 67 15.77 -5.02 21.94
N PRO A 68 16.17 -4.35 23.04
CA PRO A 68 15.78 -4.71 24.40
C PRO A 68 14.26 -4.87 24.54
N GLU A 69 13.83 -5.74 25.45
CA GLU A 69 12.41 -6.06 25.63
C GLU A 69 11.59 -4.82 26.01
N ASP A 70 12.12 -3.96 26.89
CA ASP A 70 11.47 -2.72 27.31
C ASP A 70 11.30 -1.73 26.15
N GLU A 71 12.26 -1.61 25.26
CA GLU A 71 12.17 -0.79 24.05
C GLU A 71 11.14 -1.37 23.06
N THR A 72 11.13 -2.70 22.92
CA THR A 72 10.15 -3.39 22.07
C THR A 72 8.72 -3.21 22.60
N GLN A 73 8.52 -3.32 23.91
CA GLN A 73 7.22 -3.09 24.55
C GLN A 73 6.76 -1.63 24.38
N LEU A 74 7.66 -0.67 24.54
CA LEU A 74 7.34 0.74 24.27
C LEU A 74 6.89 0.95 22.81
N PHE A 75 7.54 0.29 21.86
CA PHE A 75 7.11 0.34 20.45
C PHE A 75 5.69 -0.22 20.26
N ILE A 76 5.37 -1.35 20.89
CA ILE A 76 4.04 -1.96 20.86
C ILE A 76 2.98 -1.02 21.47
N GLU A 77 3.30 -0.40 22.60
CA GLU A 77 2.42 0.58 23.23
C GLU A 77 2.24 1.82 22.37
N GLY A 78 3.31 2.30 21.71
CA GLY A 78 3.25 3.38 20.74
C GLY A 78 2.30 3.07 19.57
N LEU A 79 2.39 1.86 19.00
CA LEU A 79 1.44 1.38 17.97
C LEU A 79 -0.01 1.43 18.45
N ARG A 80 -0.25 0.96 19.66
CA ARG A 80 -1.60 0.95 20.25
C ARG A 80 -2.12 2.36 20.49
N THR A 81 -1.28 3.24 21.01
CA THR A 81 -1.61 4.65 21.26
C THR A 81 -1.93 5.37 19.96
N GLN A 82 -1.09 5.22 18.95
CA GLN A 82 -1.33 5.82 17.65
C GLN A 82 -2.64 5.35 17.01
N ARG A 83 -2.94 4.04 17.08
CA ARG A 83 -4.22 3.51 16.59
C ARG A 83 -5.41 4.14 17.32
N MET A 84 -5.28 4.31 18.62
CA MET A 84 -6.27 4.97 19.44
C MET A 84 -6.44 6.45 19.05
N GLU A 85 -5.35 7.16 18.81
CA GLU A 85 -5.35 8.57 18.39
C GLU A 85 -5.94 8.76 16.99
N LEU A 86 -5.53 7.91 16.03
CA LEU A 86 -6.11 7.91 14.70
C LEU A 86 -7.62 7.64 14.73
N GLY A 87 -8.09 6.75 15.61
CA GLY A 87 -9.50 6.45 15.79
C GLY A 87 -10.34 7.63 16.27
N GLN A 88 -9.73 8.63 16.90
CA GLN A 88 -10.44 9.88 17.25
C GLN A 88 -10.74 10.72 16.02
N ILE A 89 -9.91 10.63 15.00
CA ILE A 89 -9.96 11.47 13.81
C ILE A 89 -10.66 10.72 12.67
N ILE A 90 -10.28 9.47 12.46
CA ILE A 90 -10.70 8.63 11.33
C ILE A 90 -11.72 7.61 11.85
N PRO A 91 -12.93 7.50 11.28
CA PRO A 91 -13.92 6.50 11.66
C PRO A 91 -13.40 5.07 11.45
N ASP A 92 -13.91 4.09 12.24
CA ASP A 92 -13.45 2.70 12.18
C ASP A 92 -13.57 2.05 10.79
N GLU A 93 -14.55 2.43 10.00
CA GLU A 93 -14.71 1.99 8.62
C GLU A 93 -13.61 2.50 7.67
N PHE A 94 -12.92 3.58 8.07
CA PHE A 94 -11.77 4.16 7.38
C PHE A 94 -10.48 3.94 8.14
N LEU A 95 -10.57 3.67 9.43
CA LEU A 95 -9.44 3.09 10.13
C LEU A 95 -9.14 1.79 9.43
N LEU A 96 -8.23 1.90 8.79
CA LEU A 96 -7.17 1.18 8.27
C LEU A 96 -6.80 0.05 9.22
N HIS A 97 -7.80 -0.69 9.62
CA HIS A 97 -7.60 -2.08 9.90
C HIS A 97 -7.09 -2.64 8.59
N THR A 98 -5.81 -2.45 8.38
CA THR A 98 -5.16 -3.24 7.38
C THR A 98 -5.39 -4.66 7.84
N ALA A 99 -6.40 -5.31 7.28
CA ALA A 99 -6.49 -6.76 7.32
C ALA A 99 -5.23 -7.38 6.68
N LEU A 100 -4.32 -6.53 6.20
CA LEU A 100 -3.03 -6.88 5.65
C LEU A 100 -2.10 -7.27 6.80
N PRO A 101 -1.71 -8.54 6.90
CA PRO A 101 -0.69 -8.96 7.86
C PRO A 101 0.55 -8.09 7.73
N THR A 102 0.97 -7.50 8.84
CA THR A 102 2.09 -6.56 8.89
C THR A 102 3.15 -7.05 9.85
N THR A 103 4.35 -7.29 9.35
CA THR A 103 5.50 -7.70 10.17
C THR A 103 6.44 -6.51 10.38
N PHE A 104 6.69 -6.15 11.62
CA PHE A 104 7.69 -5.16 12.00
C PHE A 104 8.99 -5.87 12.38
N ILE A 105 10.10 -5.41 11.81
CA ILE A 105 11.44 -5.85 12.16
C ILE A 105 12.13 -4.69 12.84
N LEU A 106 12.35 -4.82 14.15
CA LEU A 106 12.94 -3.77 14.97
C LEU A 106 14.43 -4.01 15.18
N PHE A 107 15.22 -2.98 14.93
CA PHE A 107 16.66 -3.05 15.03
C PHE A 107 17.21 -1.87 15.84
N PRO A 108 18.06 -2.10 16.86
CA PRO A 108 18.59 -1.01 17.67
C PRO A 108 19.66 -0.22 16.91
N GLN A 109 19.65 1.09 17.07
CA GLN A 109 20.65 1.96 16.44
C GLN A 109 22.07 1.65 16.92
N SER A 110 22.24 1.17 18.14
CA SER A 110 23.53 0.76 18.68
C SER A 110 24.21 -0.34 17.87
N LEU A 111 23.41 -1.20 17.21
CA LEU A 111 23.92 -2.23 16.30
C LEU A 111 24.11 -1.74 14.86
N LYS A 112 23.78 -0.48 14.55
CA LYS A 112 24.01 0.11 13.22
C LYS A 112 25.50 0.03 12.82
N SER A 113 26.43 0.06 13.76
CA SER A 113 27.88 -0.10 13.53
C SER A 113 28.27 -1.54 13.12
N THR A 114 27.41 -2.52 13.32
CA THR A 114 27.62 -3.90 12.83
C THR A 114 27.14 -4.07 11.39
N MET A 115 26.41 -3.07 10.86
CA MET A 115 26.05 -2.98 9.46
C MET A 115 27.30 -2.62 8.66
N ASP A 116 27.36 -3.06 7.42
CA ASP A 116 28.46 -2.74 6.49
C ASP A 116 28.72 -1.22 6.46
N ALA A 117 29.99 -0.82 6.57
CA ALA A 117 30.38 0.58 6.63
C ALA A 117 29.98 1.39 5.37
N ASP A 118 29.87 0.72 4.21
CA ASP A 118 29.41 1.35 2.98
C ASP A 118 27.90 1.59 3.01
N LEU A 119 27.14 0.66 3.56
CA LEU A 119 25.70 0.80 3.80
C LEU A 119 25.38 1.89 4.82
N THR A 120 26.17 1.99 5.87
CA THR A 120 26.02 3.06 6.87
C THR A 120 26.26 4.43 6.24
N ARG A 121 27.26 4.57 5.37
CA ARG A 121 27.54 5.81 4.64
C ARG A 121 26.45 6.19 3.66
N GLU A 122 25.89 5.24 2.93
CA GLU A 122 24.77 5.51 2.01
C GLU A 122 23.48 5.87 2.79
N TRP A 123 23.21 5.20 3.90
CA TRP A 123 22.11 5.55 4.79
C TRP A 123 22.21 6.98 5.33
N GLU A 124 23.43 7.42 5.66
CA GLU A 124 23.70 8.78 6.12
C GLU A 124 23.65 9.83 5.01
N ARG A 125 23.80 9.42 3.75
CA ARG A 125 23.66 10.28 2.56
C ARG A 125 22.23 10.51 2.10
N LEU A 126 21.28 9.67 2.54
CA LEU A 126 19.88 9.93 2.26
C LEU A 126 19.54 11.34 2.78
N PRO A 127 19.07 12.25 1.91
CA PRO A 127 18.79 13.61 2.34
C PRO A 127 17.82 13.54 3.50
N ALA A 128 18.20 14.14 4.62
CA ALA A 128 17.30 14.40 5.70
C ALA A 128 16.12 15.16 5.09
N ALA A 129 14.96 14.53 5.02
CA ALA A 129 13.77 15.19 4.55
C ALA A 129 13.64 16.49 5.33
N SER A 130 13.84 17.59 4.65
CA SER A 130 13.92 18.98 5.06
C SER A 130 14.50 19.26 6.47
N ALA A 131 15.54 20.05 6.50
CA ALA A 131 16.23 20.53 7.72
C ALA A 131 15.33 21.32 8.71
N ALA A 132 14.08 21.56 8.38
CA ALA A 132 13.12 22.29 9.21
C ALA A 132 12.54 21.45 10.37
N HIS A 133 12.66 20.12 10.31
CA HIS A 133 12.09 19.20 11.30
C HIS A 133 13.15 18.47 12.13
N ASP A 134 14.24 19.16 12.48
CA ASP A 134 15.41 18.60 13.18
C ASP A 134 15.11 18.05 14.59
N ARG A 135 13.87 18.12 15.07
CA ARG A 135 13.51 17.70 16.44
C ARG A 135 12.96 16.29 16.54
N LEU A 136 12.38 15.75 15.45
CA LEU A 136 11.85 14.39 15.42
C LEU A 136 11.98 13.85 14.00
N ARG A 137 13.07 13.14 13.72
CA ARG A 137 13.07 12.26 12.55
C ARG A 137 12.01 11.21 12.79
N PRO A 138 11.00 11.07 11.89
CA PRO A 138 10.18 9.87 11.88
C PRO A 138 11.12 8.67 11.92
N LEU A 139 10.69 7.58 12.53
CA LEU A 139 11.44 6.34 12.48
C LEU A 139 11.73 6.08 11.00
N ASP A 140 13.03 5.99 10.65
CA ASP A 140 13.42 5.64 9.29
C ASP A 140 12.89 4.24 9.04
N ASP A 141 11.74 4.14 8.41
CA ASP A 141 11.08 2.89 8.06
C ASP A 141 11.32 2.56 6.59
N LEU A 142 11.86 1.41 6.35
CA LEU A 142 11.85 0.82 5.03
C LEU A 142 10.68 -0.17 4.94
N ARG A 143 9.78 0.10 4.02
CA ARG A 143 8.58 -0.71 3.82
C ARG A 143 8.64 -1.50 2.53
N LEU A 144 8.36 -2.79 2.63
CA LEU A 144 8.25 -3.71 1.50
C LEU A 144 6.87 -4.38 1.55
N THR A 145 6.04 -4.12 0.56
CA THR A 145 4.64 -4.56 0.53
C THR A 145 4.38 -5.47 -0.65
N ASP A 146 3.78 -6.62 -0.38
CA ASP A 146 3.10 -7.47 -1.35
C ASP A 146 1.58 -7.25 -1.25
N PRO A 147 0.79 -7.69 -2.23
CA PRO A 147 -0.67 -7.54 -2.18
C PRO A 147 -1.34 -8.19 -0.97
N ASP A 148 -0.70 -9.15 -0.31
CA ASP A 148 -1.26 -9.92 0.81
C ASP A 148 -0.55 -9.71 2.15
N SER A 149 0.55 -8.97 2.22
CA SER A 149 1.27 -8.69 3.47
C SER A 149 2.28 -7.57 3.33
N SER A 150 2.64 -6.93 4.44
CA SER A 150 3.63 -5.86 4.50
C SER A 150 4.72 -6.17 5.52
N TYR A 151 5.92 -5.70 5.23
CA TYR A 151 7.08 -5.76 6.12
C TYR A 151 7.65 -4.36 6.29
N LEU A 152 7.87 -3.96 7.53
CA LEU A 152 8.49 -2.70 7.89
C LEU A 152 9.75 -2.95 8.70
N PHE A 153 10.87 -2.44 8.21
CA PHE A 153 12.12 -2.43 8.95
C PHE A 153 12.28 -1.08 9.64
N VAL A 154 12.42 -1.11 10.97
CA VAL A 154 12.44 0.09 11.80
C VAL A 154 13.70 0.11 12.65
N ILE A 155 14.48 1.19 12.56
CA ILE A 155 15.66 1.40 13.42
C ILE A 155 15.24 2.26 14.60
N LEU A 156 15.30 1.67 15.81
CA LEU A 156 15.03 2.38 17.04
C LEU A 156 16.28 3.14 17.52
N ASN A 157 16.10 4.42 17.83
CA ASN A 157 17.20 5.28 18.29
C ASN A 157 17.28 5.26 19.82
N ASP A 158 18.21 4.50 20.39
CA ASP A 158 18.40 4.30 21.84
C ASP A 158 18.50 5.61 22.65
N ALA A 159 19.06 6.67 22.08
CA ALA A 159 19.24 7.94 22.78
C ALA A 159 17.93 8.71 22.94
N LYS A 160 17.09 8.70 21.92
CA LYS A 160 15.79 9.39 21.93
C LYS A 160 14.76 8.69 22.80
N TRP A 161 14.81 7.36 22.88
CA TRP A 161 13.91 6.56 23.69
C TRP A 161 14.09 6.79 25.18
N LYS A 162 15.31 6.94 25.65
CA LYS A 162 15.63 7.12 27.07
C LYS A 162 15.26 8.50 27.61
N GLU A 163 15.18 9.50 26.74
CA GLU A 163 14.78 10.86 27.10
C GLU A 163 13.27 11.03 27.17
N THR A 164 12.53 10.22 26.45
CA THR A 164 11.07 10.30 26.38
C THR A 164 10.44 9.31 27.34
N LYS A 165 10.12 9.75 28.54
CA LYS A 165 9.46 8.93 29.57
C LYS A 165 7.99 8.57 29.29
N ARG A 166 7.49 8.80 28.08
CA ARG A 166 6.09 8.56 27.67
C ARG A 166 6.05 7.81 26.35
N GLY A 167 5.55 6.57 26.37
CA GLY A 167 5.40 5.71 25.19
C GLY A 167 4.52 6.26 24.06
N SER A 168 3.86 7.41 24.27
CA SER A 168 3.05 8.11 23.25
C SER A 168 3.85 8.91 22.22
N GLU A 169 5.17 8.93 22.34
CA GLU A 169 6.05 9.74 21.47
C GLU A 169 6.59 8.97 20.27
N PHE A 170 6.11 7.74 20.04
CA PHE A 170 6.39 6.99 18.83
C PHE A 170 5.52 7.47 17.71
N ILE A 171 6.10 8.36 16.97
CA ILE A 171 5.50 8.88 15.77
C ILE A 171 5.86 7.93 14.65
N PHE A 172 4.90 7.11 14.27
CA PHE A 172 5.00 6.47 12.98
C PHE A 172 5.11 7.55 11.91
N SER A 173 5.99 7.32 10.96
CA SER A 173 6.22 8.28 9.91
C SER A 173 4.90 8.57 9.16
N PRO A 174 4.72 9.76 8.60
CA PRO A 174 3.61 10.06 7.71
C PRO A 174 3.49 9.04 6.57
N SER A 175 4.61 8.43 6.16
CA SER A 175 4.64 7.34 5.19
C SER A 175 3.89 6.10 5.68
N TYR A 176 3.85 5.82 6.97
CA TYR A 176 3.06 4.71 7.51
C TYR A 176 1.55 5.00 7.44
N LEU A 177 1.11 6.21 7.78
CA LEU A 177 -0.29 6.58 7.58
C LEU A 177 -0.68 6.52 6.11
N ARG A 178 0.15 7.05 5.22
CA ARG A 178 -0.05 6.95 3.77
C ARG A 178 -0.22 5.50 3.34
N PHE A 179 0.65 4.62 3.80
CA PHE A 179 0.52 3.17 3.55
C PHE A 179 -0.83 2.62 3.99
N LEU A 180 -1.24 2.96 5.19
CA LEU A 180 -2.53 2.55 5.69
C LEU A 180 -3.66 3.04 4.77
N LEU A 181 -3.65 4.27 4.30
CA LEU A 181 -4.65 4.87 3.39
C LEU A 181 -4.63 4.21 2.00
N GLU A 182 -3.44 3.97 1.46
CA GLU A 182 -3.24 3.35 0.15
C GLU A 182 -3.58 1.85 0.11
N ALA A 183 -3.48 1.15 1.24
CA ALA A 183 -3.82 -0.28 1.32
C ALA A 183 -5.33 -0.56 1.24
N ARG A 184 -6.15 0.47 1.23
CA ARG A 184 -7.61 0.34 1.15
C ARG A 184 -8.08 0.03 -0.27
N THR A 185 -9.11 -0.80 -0.36
CA THR A 185 -9.84 -1.07 -1.61
C THR A 185 -11.34 -0.81 -1.43
N PRO A 186 -11.96 -0.04 -2.31
CA PRO A 186 -11.36 0.76 -3.40
C PRO A 186 -10.41 1.85 -2.86
N ALA A 187 -9.44 2.23 -3.67
CA ALA A 187 -8.44 3.24 -3.29
C ALA A 187 -9.11 4.59 -2.98
N LEU A 188 -8.64 5.25 -1.92
CA LEU A 188 -9.10 6.60 -1.60
C LEU A 188 -8.51 7.62 -2.58
N PRO A 189 -9.21 8.72 -2.86
CA PRO A 189 -8.70 9.74 -3.77
C PRO A 189 -7.38 10.34 -3.29
N ALA A 190 -6.49 10.70 -4.22
CA ALA A 190 -5.18 11.23 -3.90
C ALA A 190 -5.23 12.48 -3.00
N TRP A 191 -6.17 13.40 -3.25
CA TRP A 191 -6.35 14.59 -2.41
C TRP A 191 -6.62 14.25 -0.95
N PHE A 192 -7.36 13.15 -0.71
CA PHE A 192 -7.65 12.71 0.64
C PHE A 192 -6.43 12.08 1.30
N CYS A 193 -5.72 11.19 0.59
CA CYS A 193 -4.52 10.55 1.09
C CYS A 193 -3.43 11.58 1.44
N GLU A 194 -3.16 12.52 0.53
CA GLU A 194 -2.17 13.58 0.76
C GLU A 194 -2.59 14.52 1.88
N GLY A 195 -3.83 15.03 1.81
CA GLY A 195 -4.33 15.95 2.83
C GLY A 195 -4.38 15.32 4.23
N ALA A 196 -4.77 14.04 4.35
CA ALA A 196 -4.78 13.32 5.61
C ALA A 196 -3.36 13.05 6.14
N THR A 197 -2.42 12.75 5.25
CA THR A 197 -1.00 12.55 5.61
C THR A 197 -0.39 13.84 6.16
N HIS A 198 -0.55 14.97 5.47
CA HIS A 198 -0.06 16.26 5.94
C HIS A 198 -0.78 16.73 7.20
N PHE A 199 -2.08 16.49 7.30
CA PHE A 199 -2.82 16.76 8.52
C PHE A 199 -2.26 15.99 9.71
N TYR A 200 -1.91 14.71 9.51
CA TYR A 200 -1.31 13.88 10.53
C TYR A 200 0.08 14.40 10.95
N GLU A 201 0.93 14.82 10.00
CA GLU A 201 2.22 15.46 10.29
C GLU A 201 2.09 16.62 11.25
N SER A 202 1.06 17.41 11.08
CA SER A 202 0.81 18.58 11.91
C SER A 202 0.27 18.26 13.30
N ILE A 203 -0.41 17.11 13.47
CA ILE A 203 -0.91 16.65 14.77
C ILE A 203 0.23 16.12 15.62
N LEU A 204 1.23 15.55 14.98
CA LEU A 204 2.34 14.85 15.62
C LEU A 204 3.50 15.76 16.03
N ILE A 205 3.41 17.07 15.87
CA ILE A 205 4.41 18.01 16.37
C ILE A 205 4.02 18.40 17.80
N PRO A 206 4.51 17.73 18.81
CA PRO A 206 4.14 18.00 20.19
C PRO A 206 5.24 18.59 20.95
N TRP A 207 5.35 19.08 21.91
CA TRP A 207 6.34 18.58 22.69
C TRP A 207 6.66 18.99 24.03
N ASP A 208 6.30 19.93 24.64
CA ASP A 208 6.70 20.25 26.00
C ASP A 208 5.55 20.65 26.93
N LYS A 209 4.36 20.31 26.59
CA LYS A 209 3.18 20.62 27.41
C LYS A 209 2.32 19.41 27.71
N ASN A 210 1.93 19.28 28.95
CA ASN A 210 1.19 18.23 29.62
C ASN A 210 -0.20 17.87 29.03
N GLY A 211 -0.32 17.67 27.73
CA GLY A 211 -1.55 17.27 27.07
C GLY A 211 -1.36 17.24 25.56
N PHE A 212 -2.05 16.29 24.92
CA PHE A 212 -2.21 16.27 23.48
C PHE A 212 -3.08 17.47 23.07
N GLU A 213 -2.45 18.58 22.75
CA GLU A 213 -3.06 19.64 21.98
C GLU A 213 -2.47 19.55 20.57
N PRO A 214 -3.27 19.25 19.55
CA PRO A 214 -2.79 19.35 18.18
C PRO A 214 -2.33 20.78 17.98
N ASP A 215 -1.08 20.94 17.61
CA ASP A 215 -0.53 22.25 17.32
C ASP A 215 -1.43 22.99 16.34
N PRO A 216 -1.64 24.30 16.53
CA PRO A 216 -2.35 25.10 15.56
C PRO A 216 -1.66 24.88 14.22
N TRP A 217 -2.47 24.59 13.22
CA TRP A 217 -2.01 24.23 11.90
C TRP A 217 -0.98 25.22 11.41
N LEU A 218 -0.04 24.69 10.95
CA LEU A 218 0.90 25.02 9.91
C LEU A 218 2.28 24.71 10.42
N SER A 219 2.86 23.69 9.85
CA SER A 219 4.24 23.90 9.45
C SER A 219 4.25 25.29 8.79
N LYS A 220 5.12 26.17 9.23
CA LYS A 220 5.25 27.53 8.66
C LYS A 220 5.31 27.52 7.13
N ASP A 221 5.67 26.41 6.55
CA ASP A 221 5.81 26.13 5.13
C ASP A 221 4.45 26.05 4.39
N ALA A 222 3.44 25.36 4.92
CA ALA A 222 2.14 25.27 4.24
C ALA A 222 1.38 26.61 4.26
N ALA A 223 1.49 27.40 5.36
CA ALA A 223 0.96 28.75 5.40
C ALA A 223 1.67 29.67 4.42
N SER A 224 3.00 29.60 4.35
CA SER A 224 3.78 30.42 3.41
C SER A 224 3.43 30.13 1.95
N VAL A 225 3.03 28.87 1.65
CA VAL A 225 2.59 28.47 0.31
C VAL A 225 1.23 29.08 -0.05
N LEU A 226 0.33 29.22 0.92
CA LEU A 226 -0.98 29.83 0.72
C LEU A 226 -0.98 31.37 0.96
N HIS A 227 0.05 31.89 1.64
CA HIS A 227 0.29 33.32 1.86
C HIS A 227 1.65 33.74 1.33
N GLU A 228 1.72 34.20 0.09
CA GLU A 228 2.99 34.66 -0.51
C GLU A 228 3.48 35.99 0.08
N ASP A 229 2.53 36.84 0.51
CA ASP A 229 2.74 38.08 1.23
C ASP A 229 1.57 38.32 2.19
N ALA A 230 1.83 38.95 3.32
CA ALA A 230 0.79 39.33 4.29
C ALA A 230 -0.34 40.17 3.67
N PHE A 231 -0.21 40.60 2.41
CA PHE A 231 -1.13 41.49 1.72
C PHE A 231 -1.73 40.92 0.44
N ALA A 232 -1.30 39.74 -0.02
CA ALA A 232 -1.82 39.14 -1.25
C ALA A 232 -1.96 37.60 -1.06
N PRO A 233 -3.13 37.10 -0.59
CA PRO A 233 -3.35 35.67 -0.52
C PRO A 233 -3.27 35.07 -1.93
N ARG A 234 -2.53 33.98 -2.09
CA ARG A 234 -2.57 33.21 -3.34
C ARG A 234 -3.99 32.72 -3.57
N PRO A 235 -4.49 32.79 -4.80
CA PRO A 235 -5.80 32.25 -5.10
C PRO A 235 -5.79 30.74 -4.86
N PHE A 236 -6.76 30.22 -4.12
CA PHE A 236 -7.01 28.79 -4.02
C PHE A 236 -7.21 28.17 -5.41
N LEU A 237 -6.71 26.96 -5.58
CA LEU A 237 -7.07 26.16 -6.73
C LEU A 237 -8.59 25.96 -6.73
N PRO A 238 -9.24 25.99 -7.91
CA PRO A 238 -10.64 25.60 -8.01
C PRO A 238 -10.86 24.22 -7.42
N LEU A 239 -11.94 24.00 -6.65
CA LEU A 239 -12.16 22.70 -5.99
C LEU A 239 -12.25 21.54 -6.98
N ARG A 240 -12.70 21.76 -8.21
CA ARG A 240 -12.63 20.78 -9.30
C ARG A 240 -11.19 20.32 -9.64
N GLU A 241 -10.20 21.19 -9.40
CA GLU A 241 -8.77 20.85 -9.59
C GLU A 241 -8.16 20.24 -8.33
N LEU A 242 -8.75 20.51 -7.17
CA LEU A 242 -8.36 19.84 -5.93
C LEU A 242 -8.79 18.38 -5.93
N PHE A 243 -10.02 18.10 -6.34
CA PHE A 243 -10.64 16.78 -6.22
C PHE A 243 -10.38 15.84 -7.41
N ILE A 244 -9.27 16.02 -8.10
CA ILE A 244 -8.85 15.10 -9.18
C ILE A 244 -8.38 13.75 -8.61
N PRO A 245 -8.53 12.62 -9.34
CA PRO A 245 -8.15 11.30 -8.84
C PRO A 245 -6.65 11.18 -8.60
N ALA A 246 -5.83 11.79 -9.45
CA ALA A 246 -4.37 11.82 -9.30
C ALA A 246 -3.80 13.12 -9.83
N LEU A 247 -2.68 13.58 -9.25
CA LEU A 247 -1.97 14.76 -9.77
C LEU A 247 -1.41 14.47 -11.16
N PRO A 248 -1.71 15.32 -12.19
CA PRO A 248 -1.18 15.13 -13.52
C PRO A 248 0.35 15.20 -13.53
N ALA A 249 0.98 14.29 -14.28
CA ALA A 249 2.42 14.34 -14.51
C ALA A 249 2.81 15.68 -15.18
N GLY A 250 3.98 16.23 -14.79
CA GLY A 250 4.50 17.48 -15.36
C GLY A 250 3.97 18.77 -14.73
N ARG A 251 3.15 18.71 -13.70
CA ARG A 251 2.84 19.91 -12.90
C ARG A 251 4.08 20.39 -12.15
N THR A 252 4.20 21.71 -11.99
CA THR A 252 5.32 22.34 -11.26
C THR A 252 5.29 21.91 -9.78
N GLU A 253 6.44 21.89 -9.14
CA GLU A 253 6.57 21.64 -7.70
C GLU A 253 5.72 22.63 -6.89
N GLN A 254 5.71 23.90 -7.27
CA GLN A 254 4.87 24.91 -6.65
C GLN A 254 3.36 24.57 -6.72
N TYR A 255 2.87 24.08 -7.86
CA TYR A 255 1.47 23.65 -7.98
C TYR A 255 1.17 22.49 -7.02
N ARG A 256 2.10 21.54 -6.91
CA ARG A 256 1.97 20.39 -6.00
C ARG A 256 1.91 20.84 -4.54
N HIS A 257 2.77 21.78 -4.14
CA HIS A 257 2.74 22.33 -2.78
C HIS A 257 1.42 23.03 -2.46
N VAL A 258 0.89 23.86 -3.37
CA VAL A 258 -0.42 24.51 -3.21
C VAL A 258 -1.54 23.47 -3.12
N TRP A 259 -1.50 22.44 -3.95
CA TRP A 259 -2.49 21.38 -3.96
C TRP A 259 -2.49 20.58 -2.65
N ASN A 260 -1.32 20.19 -2.14
CA ASN A 260 -1.18 19.50 -0.87
C ASN A 260 -1.68 20.35 0.30
N ALA A 261 -1.24 21.61 0.37
CA ALA A 261 -1.64 22.53 1.42
C ALA A 261 -3.17 22.78 1.43
N GLN A 262 -3.77 22.89 0.25
CA GLN A 262 -5.21 23.07 0.14
C GLN A 262 -5.99 21.78 0.47
N ALA A 263 -5.47 20.61 0.12
CA ALA A 263 -6.05 19.32 0.49
C ALA A 263 -6.06 19.14 2.02
N GLU A 264 -4.95 19.47 2.68
CA GLU A 264 -4.87 19.49 4.14
C GLU A 264 -5.85 20.49 4.77
N LEU A 265 -5.90 21.73 4.27
CA LEU A 265 -6.82 22.75 4.76
C LEU A 265 -8.27 22.30 4.65
N PHE A 266 -8.64 21.63 3.55
CA PHE A 266 -9.99 21.12 3.36
C PHE A 266 -10.37 20.07 4.43
N ILE A 267 -9.46 19.14 4.74
CA ILE A 267 -9.68 18.14 5.79
C ILE A 267 -9.84 18.81 7.14
N ARG A 268 -8.95 19.77 7.47
CA ARG A 268 -9.03 20.53 8.73
C ARG A 268 -10.34 21.28 8.87
N TRP A 269 -10.75 21.98 7.82
CA TRP A 269 -12.00 22.71 7.78
C TRP A 269 -13.20 21.79 8.06
N ALA A 270 -13.24 20.64 7.40
CA ALA A 270 -14.31 19.67 7.61
C ALA A 270 -14.32 19.12 9.05
N LEU A 271 -13.15 18.92 9.66
CA LEU A 271 -12.99 18.38 11.02
C LEU A 271 -13.10 19.46 12.11
N SER A 272 -13.03 20.75 11.77
CA SER A 272 -12.96 21.87 12.74
C SER A 272 -14.24 22.11 13.56
N GLY A 273 -15.35 21.46 13.21
CA GLY A 273 -16.67 21.75 13.78
C GLY A 273 -17.33 23.02 13.24
N LYS A 274 -16.66 23.80 12.37
CA LYS A 274 -17.26 24.98 11.69
C LYS A 274 -18.30 24.56 10.66
N VAL A 275 -18.16 23.36 10.11
CA VAL A 275 -19.14 22.74 9.21
C VAL A 275 -20.05 21.84 10.04
N PRO A 276 -21.36 22.10 10.12
CA PRO A 276 -22.28 21.23 10.83
C PRO A 276 -22.22 19.78 10.26
N GLY A 277 -21.87 18.81 11.11
CA GLY A 277 -21.66 17.41 10.67
C GLY A 277 -20.52 17.23 9.68
N GLY A 278 -19.55 18.15 9.65
CA GLY A 278 -18.47 18.18 8.67
C GLY A 278 -17.64 16.90 8.65
N ARG A 279 -17.41 16.29 9.82
CA ARG A 279 -16.74 15.00 9.93
C ARG A 279 -17.44 13.90 9.10
N ASP A 280 -18.73 13.67 9.35
CA ASP A 280 -19.50 12.64 8.65
C ASP A 280 -19.65 12.96 7.16
N ARG A 281 -19.72 14.25 6.82
CA ARG A 281 -19.78 14.71 5.43
C ARG A 281 -18.47 14.43 4.70
N LEU A 282 -17.32 14.70 5.35
CA LEU A 282 -15.99 14.40 4.79
C LEU A 282 -15.84 12.92 4.49
N TRP A 283 -16.20 12.06 5.44
CA TRP A 283 -16.09 10.62 5.27
C TRP A 283 -17.02 10.08 4.20
N ARG A 284 -18.26 10.56 4.17
CA ARG A 284 -19.20 10.21 3.10
C ARG A 284 -18.69 10.63 1.73
N PHE A 285 -18.13 11.83 1.64
CA PHE A 285 -17.58 12.35 0.39
C PHE A 285 -16.33 11.54 -0.06
N ALA A 286 -15.39 11.27 0.84
CA ALA A 286 -14.21 10.48 0.52
C ALA A 286 -14.57 9.04 0.08
N ALA A 287 -15.54 8.40 0.76
CA ALA A 287 -16.02 7.08 0.38
C ALA A 287 -16.71 7.08 -0.99
N ALA A 288 -17.55 8.08 -1.26
CA ALA A 288 -18.20 8.21 -2.56
C ALA A 288 -17.20 8.49 -3.69
N ALA A 289 -16.22 9.37 -3.44
CA ALA A 289 -15.17 9.71 -4.38
C ALA A 289 -14.23 8.53 -4.72
N ALA A 290 -14.20 7.50 -3.89
CA ALA A 290 -13.46 6.26 -4.16
C ALA A 290 -14.14 5.34 -5.19
N VAL A 291 -15.44 5.54 -5.46
CA VAL A 291 -16.24 4.62 -6.30
C VAL A 291 -17.02 5.31 -7.42
N GLN A 292 -16.93 6.62 -7.54
CA GLN A 292 -17.56 7.38 -8.61
C GLN A 292 -16.83 8.69 -8.88
N PRO A 293 -16.96 9.26 -10.10
CA PRO A 293 -16.36 10.55 -10.44
C PRO A 293 -16.78 11.66 -9.48
N VAL A 294 -15.83 12.51 -9.10
CA VAL A 294 -16.12 13.66 -8.23
C VAL A 294 -16.68 14.80 -9.06
N THR A 295 -17.97 15.08 -8.86
CA THR A 295 -18.69 16.20 -9.47
C THR A 295 -19.12 17.20 -8.41
N GLU A 296 -19.51 18.40 -8.83
CA GLU A 296 -20.05 19.42 -7.92
C GLU A 296 -21.38 18.97 -7.29
N GLU A 297 -22.19 18.19 -8.04
CA GLU A 297 -23.43 17.60 -7.54
C GLU A 297 -23.16 16.60 -6.41
N LEU A 298 -22.13 15.74 -6.57
CA LEU A 298 -21.70 14.84 -5.51
C LEU A 298 -21.25 15.62 -4.29
N PHE A 299 -20.40 16.61 -4.47
CA PHE A 299 -19.94 17.48 -3.40
C PHE A 299 -21.12 18.15 -2.66
N LYS A 300 -22.04 18.75 -3.43
CA LYS A 300 -23.24 19.42 -2.91
C LYS A 300 -24.15 18.44 -2.15
N SER A 301 -24.28 17.20 -2.62
CA SER A 301 -25.06 16.18 -1.92
C SER A 301 -24.45 15.80 -0.57
N CYS A 302 -23.12 15.84 -0.43
CA CYS A 302 -22.41 15.52 0.80
C CYS A 302 -22.32 16.72 1.75
N PHE A 303 -21.93 17.90 1.26
CA PHE A 303 -21.66 19.08 2.07
C PHE A 303 -22.84 20.07 2.18
N GLY A 304 -23.80 20.01 1.27
CA GLY A 304 -24.98 20.89 1.24
C GLY A 304 -24.69 22.29 0.69
N MET A 305 -23.54 22.49 0.04
CA MET A 305 -23.09 23.74 -0.57
C MET A 305 -22.37 23.46 -1.89
N ASP A 306 -22.26 24.44 -2.76
CA ASP A 306 -21.51 24.33 -4.02
C ASP A 306 -20.00 24.62 -3.82
N TYR A 307 -19.23 24.51 -4.92
CA TYR A 307 -17.79 24.71 -4.87
C TYR A 307 -17.38 26.16 -4.54
N ASP A 308 -18.14 27.15 -4.97
CA ASP A 308 -17.84 28.55 -4.70
C ASP A 308 -18.10 28.88 -3.23
N ASP A 309 -19.20 28.43 -2.66
CA ASP A 309 -19.51 28.58 -1.24
C ASP A 309 -18.43 27.89 -0.37
N ALA A 310 -18.03 26.68 -0.72
CA ALA A 310 -17.00 25.95 0.00
C ALA A 310 -15.62 26.62 -0.10
N ARG A 311 -15.26 27.16 -1.26
CA ARG A 311 -14.01 27.92 -1.44
C ARG A 311 -14.00 29.17 -0.58
N ASN A 312 -15.12 29.91 -0.51
CA ASN A 312 -15.24 31.08 0.34
C ASN A 312 -15.12 30.69 1.82
N ALA A 313 -15.80 29.61 2.25
CA ALA A 313 -15.70 29.11 3.61
C ALA A 313 -14.28 28.63 3.98
N LEU A 314 -13.53 28.05 3.05
CA LEU A 314 -12.11 27.71 3.25
C LEU A 314 -11.24 28.95 3.39
N SER A 315 -11.50 29.99 2.59
CA SER A 315 -10.80 31.27 2.67
C SER A 315 -11.02 31.95 4.01
N ASP A 316 -12.26 31.95 4.50
CA ASP A 316 -12.62 32.50 5.82
C ASP A 316 -12.04 31.66 6.97
N TYR A 317 -11.88 30.38 6.80
CA TYR A 317 -11.31 29.47 7.80
C TYR A 317 -9.79 29.55 7.89
N LEU A 318 -9.09 29.86 6.81
CA LEU A 318 -7.63 29.85 6.74
C LEU A 318 -6.95 30.64 7.88
N PRO A 319 -7.35 31.90 8.21
CA PRO A 319 -6.75 32.62 9.33
C PRO A 319 -6.95 31.92 10.69
N GLN A 320 -8.08 31.25 10.87
CA GLN A 320 -8.38 30.52 12.11
C GLN A 320 -7.59 29.21 12.20
N ALA A 321 -7.43 28.49 11.08
CA ALA A 321 -6.66 27.27 11.01
C ALA A 321 -5.24 27.43 11.57
N VAL A 322 -4.65 28.61 11.42
CA VAL A 322 -3.30 28.95 11.91
C VAL A 322 -3.21 29.01 13.42
N TRP A 323 -4.30 29.36 14.12
CA TRP A 323 -4.28 29.70 15.54
C TRP A 323 -5.15 28.80 16.42
N GLU A 324 -6.13 28.11 15.85
CA GLU A 324 -7.07 27.30 16.63
C GLU A 324 -6.71 25.83 16.58
N PRO A 325 -6.39 25.18 17.72
CA PRO A 325 -6.20 23.74 17.77
C PRO A 325 -7.52 23.02 17.49
N LEU A 326 -7.45 21.88 16.78
CA LEU A 326 -8.59 21.00 16.58
C LEU A 326 -8.89 20.24 17.88
N LYS A 327 -10.13 20.31 18.35
CA LYS A 327 -10.59 19.51 19.49
C LYS A 327 -11.13 18.17 18.98
N GLY A 328 -10.39 17.10 19.25
CA GLY A 328 -10.85 15.75 18.97
C GLY A 328 -11.87 15.25 20.00
N PRO A 329 -12.72 14.28 19.66
CA PRO A 329 -13.52 13.53 20.64
C PRO A 329 -12.63 12.69 21.55
N SER A 330 -13.18 12.20 22.66
CA SER A 330 -12.46 11.24 23.53
C SER A 330 -12.10 9.96 22.79
N ALA A 331 -10.93 9.43 23.08
CA ALA A 331 -10.37 8.28 22.39
C ALA A 331 -11.19 6.99 22.56
N PRO A 332 -11.48 6.25 21.50
CA PRO A 332 -11.88 4.85 21.61
C PRO A 332 -10.71 3.99 22.13
N SER A 333 -11.00 2.77 22.58
CA SER A 333 -9.95 1.83 22.94
C SER A 333 -9.17 1.37 21.72
N SER A 334 -7.87 1.06 21.88
CA SER A 334 -7.06 0.46 20.81
C SER A 334 -7.62 -0.94 20.47
N ASP A 335 -7.68 -1.24 19.18
CA ASP A 335 -8.08 -2.54 18.64
C ASP A 335 -6.92 -3.55 18.56
N ILE A 336 -5.69 -3.10 18.79
CA ILE A 336 -4.53 -3.98 18.86
C ILE A 336 -4.54 -4.68 20.22
N PRO A 337 -4.69 -6.03 20.25
CA PRO A 337 -4.66 -6.75 21.51
C PRO A 337 -3.27 -6.68 22.16
N PRO A 338 -3.17 -6.92 23.48
CA PRO A 338 -1.87 -7.06 24.13
C PRO A 338 -1.05 -8.15 23.45
N MET A 339 0.24 -7.85 23.23
CA MET A 339 1.19 -8.77 22.59
C MET A 339 2.18 -9.28 23.64
N ALA A 340 2.27 -10.60 23.78
CA ALA A 340 3.29 -11.23 24.60
C ALA A 340 4.54 -11.48 23.74
N LEU A 341 5.70 -11.09 24.26
CA LEU A 341 7.00 -11.37 23.64
C LEU A 341 7.58 -12.66 24.20
N HIS A 342 8.31 -13.38 23.35
CA HIS A 342 9.13 -14.54 23.72
C HIS A 342 10.43 -14.54 22.91
N ASP A 343 11.42 -15.32 23.34
CA ASP A 343 12.64 -15.54 22.58
C ASP A 343 12.29 -16.16 21.23
N ALA A 344 12.68 -15.50 20.14
CA ALA A 344 12.36 -15.96 18.80
C ALA A 344 13.05 -17.28 18.47
N THR A 345 12.29 -18.23 17.97
CA THR A 345 12.83 -19.50 17.48
C THR A 345 13.62 -19.32 16.18
N PRO A 346 14.59 -20.20 15.88
CA PRO A 346 15.29 -20.17 14.58
C PRO A 346 14.34 -20.20 13.37
N SER A 347 13.20 -20.89 13.49
CA SER A 347 12.18 -20.95 12.44
C SER A 347 11.56 -19.59 12.17
N GLU A 348 11.13 -18.87 13.20
CA GLU A 348 10.55 -17.53 13.10
C GLU A 348 11.56 -16.53 12.53
N ILE A 349 12.80 -16.55 13.03
CA ILE A 349 13.88 -15.69 12.54
C ILE A 349 14.13 -15.94 11.05
N HIS A 350 14.33 -17.19 10.65
CA HIS A 350 14.66 -17.52 9.28
C HIS A 350 13.51 -17.24 8.32
N ARG A 351 12.27 -17.50 8.74
CA ARG A 351 11.07 -17.20 7.95
C ARG A 351 10.95 -15.70 7.70
N ILE A 352 11.00 -14.89 8.77
CA ILE A 352 10.82 -13.44 8.66
C ILE A 352 11.96 -12.80 7.88
N LYS A 353 13.21 -13.14 8.20
CA LYS A 353 14.38 -12.64 7.47
C LYS A 353 14.42 -13.11 6.02
N GLY A 354 14.05 -14.36 5.78
CA GLY A 354 13.99 -14.92 4.43
C GLY A 354 12.93 -14.25 3.55
N GLU A 355 11.75 -13.97 4.11
CA GLU A 355 10.70 -13.25 3.38
C GLU A 355 11.11 -11.79 3.13
N TRP A 356 11.73 -11.13 4.10
CA TRP A 356 12.32 -9.82 3.89
C TRP A 356 13.32 -9.84 2.75
N GLY A 357 14.27 -10.80 2.76
CA GLY A 357 15.28 -10.93 1.71
C GLY A 357 14.68 -11.18 0.33
N ARG A 358 13.62 -11.97 0.24
CA ARG A 358 12.88 -12.17 -1.01
C ARG A 358 12.36 -10.85 -1.59
N ARG A 359 11.73 -10.03 -0.77
CA ARG A 359 11.16 -8.73 -1.19
C ARG A 359 12.24 -7.73 -1.58
N VAL A 360 13.32 -7.71 -0.82
CA VAL A 360 14.50 -6.89 -1.12
C VAL A 360 15.08 -7.20 -2.49
N LEU A 361 15.05 -8.45 -2.94
CA LEU A 361 15.60 -8.86 -4.24
C LEU A 361 14.99 -8.10 -5.42
N SER A 362 13.72 -7.72 -5.37
CA SER A 362 13.09 -6.95 -6.44
C SER A 362 13.73 -5.56 -6.58
N ILE A 363 14.02 -4.92 -5.45
CA ILE A 363 14.69 -3.61 -5.40
C ILE A 363 16.15 -3.75 -5.81
N VAL A 364 16.85 -4.75 -5.28
CA VAL A 364 18.26 -5.01 -5.63
C VAL A 364 18.42 -5.28 -7.12
N LYS A 365 17.50 -6.02 -7.74
CA LYS A 365 17.50 -6.27 -9.20
C LYS A 365 17.41 -4.98 -10.01
N GLU A 366 16.66 -4.00 -9.52
CA GLU A 366 16.46 -2.72 -10.20
C GLU A 366 17.64 -1.76 -10.01
N TYR A 367 18.15 -1.63 -8.79
CA TYR A 367 19.11 -0.59 -8.44
C TYR A 367 20.55 -1.06 -8.30
N ASN A 368 20.78 -2.32 -7.98
CA ASN A 368 22.12 -2.92 -7.82
C ASN A 368 22.16 -4.38 -8.28
N PRO A 369 22.03 -4.66 -9.59
CA PRO A 369 21.95 -6.02 -10.11
C PRO A 369 23.18 -6.89 -9.80
N GLU A 370 24.34 -6.29 -9.54
CA GLU A 370 25.57 -7.02 -9.18
C GLU A 370 25.48 -7.67 -7.79
N ALA A 371 24.69 -7.10 -6.89
CA ALA A 371 24.46 -7.64 -5.55
C ALA A 371 23.43 -8.79 -5.52
N VAL A 372 22.63 -8.99 -6.59
CA VAL A 372 21.59 -10.02 -6.66
C VAL A 372 22.07 -11.41 -6.26
N PRO A 373 23.24 -11.91 -6.72
CA PRO A 373 23.72 -13.25 -6.33
C PRO A 373 23.90 -13.40 -4.81
N ILE A 374 24.42 -12.35 -4.14
CA ILE A 374 24.67 -12.35 -2.70
C ILE A 374 23.34 -12.43 -1.94
N TYR A 375 22.40 -11.52 -2.23
CA TYR A 375 21.09 -11.49 -1.59
C TYR A 375 20.28 -12.75 -1.88
N SER A 376 20.33 -13.26 -3.10
CA SER A 376 19.64 -14.51 -3.47
C SER A 376 20.21 -15.72 -2.74
N SER A 377 21.55 -15.79 -2.56
CA SER A 377 22.19 -16.86 -1.79
C SER A 377 21.78 -16.84 -0.32
N GLN A 378 21.82 -15.67 0.31
CA GLN A 378 21.43 -15.49 1.70
C GLN A 378 19.94 -15.83 1.92
N THR A 379 19.05 -15.32 1.07
CA THR A 379 17.61 -15.62 1.12
C THR A 379 17.36 -17.12 0.97
N ARG A 380 18.05 -17.76 0.03
CA ARG A 380 17.96 -19.21 -0.18
C ARG A 380 18.40 -19.98 1.06
N GLN A 381 19.49 -19.57 1.69
CA GLN A 381 19.99 -20.25 2.88
C GLN A 381 19.01 -20.17 4.04
N LEU A 382 18.34 -19.03 4.23
CA LEU A 382 17.32 -18.86 5.25
C LEU A 382 16.08 -19.71 4.96
N LEU A 383 15.48 -19.57 3.78
CA LEU A 383 14.21 -20.23 3.46
C LEU A 383 14.42 -21.73 3.14
N GLN A 384 15.28 -22.04 2.16
CA GLN A 384 15.54 -23.42 1.76
C GLN A 384 16.25 -24.20 2.86
N GLY A 385 17.24 -23.58 3.52
CA GLY A 385 17.96 -24.24 4.61
C GLY A 385 17.06 -24.60 5.79
N SER A 386 16.05 -23.79 6.12
CA SER A 386 15.05 -24.13 7.15
C SER A 386 14.13 -25.26 6.69
N PHE A 387 13.68 -25.20 5.44
CA PHE A 387 12.87 -26.26 4.85
C PHE A 387 13.62 -27.61 4.84
N ASP A 388 14.91 -27.61 4.48
CA ASP A 388 15.75 -28.81 4.41
C ASP A 388 16.02 -29.42 5.82
N ARG A 389 16.05 -28.57 6.85
CA ARG A 389 16.11 -29.00 8.25
C ARG A 389 14.79 -29.55 8.80
N GLY A 390 13.73 -29.59 7.99
CA GLY A 390 12.45 -30.17 8.35
C GLY A 390 11.40 -29.14 8.83
N ASP A 391 11.70 -27.85 8.74
CA ASP A 391 10.71 -26.83 9.05
C ASP A 391 9.59 -26.84 7.99
N ARG A 392 8.35 -26.89 8.45
CA ARG A 392 7.14 -26.96 7.61
C ARG A 392 6.12 -25.91 7.98
N ASP A 393 6.56 -24.80 8.61
CA ASP A 393 5.68 -23.63 8.81
C ASP A 393 5.03 -23.26 7.47
N PRO A 394 3.70 -23.18 7.40
CA PRO A 394 3.00 -22.85 6.15
C PRO A 394 3.43 -21.52 5.53
N ARG A 395 3.77 -20.51 6.36
CA ARG A 395 4.26 -19.21 5.91
C ARG A 395 5.67 -19.31 5.32
N LEU A 396 6.54 -20.13 5.92
CA LEU A 396 7.87 -20.40 5.38
C LEU A 396 7.78 -21.09 4.02
N VAL A 397 6.95 -22.13 3.92
CA VAL A 397 6.78 -22.89 2.66
C VAL A 397 6.24 -21.99 1.55
N ALA A 398 5.27 -21.12 1.86
CA ALA A 398 4.75 -20.14 0.90
C ALA A 398 5.83 -19.13 0.47
N SER A 399 6.60 -18.58 1.41
CA SER A 399 7.70 -17.65 1.12
C SER A 399 8.80 -18.32 0.27
N LEU A 400 9.12 -19.59 0.54
CA LEU A 400 10.06 -20.36 -0.28
C LEU A 400 9.54 -20.58 -1.70
N ALA A 401 8.25 -20.86 -1.86
CA ALA A 401 7.64 -21.01 -3.17
C ALA A 401 7.69 -19.70 -3.97
N LEU A 402 7.33 -18.59 -3.34
CA LEU A 402 7.42 -17.26 -3.95
C LEU A 402 8.87 -16.90 -4.31
N PHE A 403 9.83 -17.18 -3.42
CA PHE A 403 11.25 -16.98 -3.72
C PHE A 403 11.72 -17.79 -4.94
N ARG A 404 11.25 -19.05 -5.08
CA ARG A 404 11.57 -19.87 -6.25
C ARG A 404 10.99 -19.28 -7.54
N LEU A 405 9.79 -18.68 -7.49
CA LEU A 405 9.21 -17.95 -8.63
C LEU A 405 10.05 -16.74 -9.00
N ASP A 406 10.45 -15.95 -8.02
CA ASP A 406 11.28 -14.75 -8.21
C ASP A 406 12.66 -15.08 -8.79
N THR A 407 13.12 -16.33 -8.63
CA THR A 407 14.40 -16.86 -9.14
C THR A 407 14.25 -17.84 -10.31
N GLU A 408 13.11 -17.79 -11.03
CA GLU A 408 12.83 -18.56 -12.26
C GLU A 408 12.74 -20.10 -12.07
N ASN A 409 12.47 -20.57 -10.86
CA ASN A 409 12.24 -21.99 -10.57
C ASN A 409 10.74 -22.30 -10.41
N SER A 410 9.97 -22.08 -11.48
CA SER A 410 8.51 -22.25 -11.46
C SER A 410 8.05 -23.68 -11.14
N ASN A 411 8.78 -24.71 -11.62
CA ASN A 411 8.45 -26.11 -11.33
C ASN A 411 8.59 -26.41 -9.84
N GLY A 412 9.70 -26.03 -9.23
CA GLY A 412 9.92 -26.25 -7.80
C GLY A 412 8.97 -25.45 -6.91
N ALA A 413 8.51 -24.27 -7.37
CA ALA A 413 7.49 -23.51 -6.68
C ALA A 413 6.13 -24.21 -6.72
N ARG A 414 5.73 -24.70 -7.91
CA ARG A 414 4.51 -25.47 -8.10
C ARG A 414 4.45 -26.69 -7.20
N GLU A 415 5.51 -27.52 -7.23
CA GLU A 415 5.58 -28.74 -6.40
C GLU A 415 5.35 -28.41 -4.92
N LEU A 416 5.97 -27.35 -4.40
CA LEU A 416 5.76 -26.92 -3.03
C LEU A 416 4.31 -26.51 -2.75
N LEU A 417 3.71 -25.70 -3.62
CA LEU A 417 2.36 -25.18 -3.43
C LEU A 417 1.30 -26.26 -3.61
N GLU A 418 1.48 -27.20 -4.52
CA GLU A 418 0.58 -28.32 -4.72
C GLU A 418 0.64 -29.31 -3.56
N ALA A 419 1.85 -29.57 -3.03
CA ALA A 419 2.05 -30.45 -1.88
C ALA A 419 1.58 -29.86 -0.54
N SER A 420 1.41 -28.51 -0.42
CA SER A 420 1.08 -27.86 0.84
C SER A 420 -0.18 -26.98 0.75
N PRO A 421 -1.39 -27.54 0.94
CA PRO A 421 -2.61 -26.73 1.05
C PRO A 421 -2.55 -25.67 2.17
N ALA A 422 -1.85 -25.98 3.27
CA ALA A 422 -1.67 -25.05 4.39
C ALA A 422 -0.88 -23.80 3.97
N ALA A 423 0.18 -23.96 3.15
CA ALA A 423 0.95 -22.84 2.63
C ALA A 423 0.10 -21.93 1.73
N ARG A 424 -0.76 -22.52 0.91
CA ARG A 424 -1.72 -21.78 0.09
C ARG A 424 -2.71 -20.95 0.92
N SER A 425 -3.19 -21.51 2.03
CA SER A 425 -4.10 -20.81 2.93
C SER A 425 -3.40 -19.70 3.73
N ALA A 426 -2.12 -19.89 4.05
CA ALA A 426 -1.33 -18.93 4.82
C ALA A 426 -0.98 -17.66 4.01
N ARG A 427 -0.80 -17.77 2.70
CA ARG A 427 -0.40 -16.68 1.81
C ARG A 427 -1.26 -16.67 0.54
N PRO A 428 -2.29 -15.82 0.47
CA PRO A 428 -3.12 -15.65 -0.72
C PRO A 428 -2.32 -15.37 -2.00
N LEU A 429 -1.23 -14.62 -1.92
CA LEU A 429 -0.36 -14.35 -3.07
C LEU A 429 0.21 -15.66 -3.66
N ALA A 430 0.64 -16.60 -2.82
CA ALA A 430 1.18 -17.87 -3.29
C ALA A 430 0.14 -18.69 -4.09
N VAL A 431 -1.13 -18.61 -3.71
CA VAL A 431 -2.23 -19.24 -4.46
C VAL A 431 -2.45 -18.57 -5.81
N LEU A 432 -2.39 -17.24 -5.84
CA LEU A 432 -2.53 -16.48 -7.09
C LEU A 432 -1.39 -16.78 -8.06
N GLU A 433 -0.17 -16.90 -7.55
CA GLU A 433 0.96 -17.29 -8.38
C GLU A 433 0.81 -18.72 -8.96
N LEU A 434 0.28 -19.65 -8.17
CA LEU A 434 -0.06 -20.98 -8.69
C LEU A 434 -1.15 -20.91 -9.78
N ALA A 435 -2.17 -20.06 -9.59
CA ALA A 435 -3.20 -19.83 -10.61
C ALA A 435 -2.60 -19.21 -11.88
N SER A 436 -1.69 -18.24 -11.74
CA SER A 436 -0.97 -17.60 -12.85
C SER A 436 -0.14 -18.61 -13.65
N LEU A 437 0.59 -19.49 -12.97
CA LEU A 437 1.35 -20.57 -13.61
C LEU A 437 0.45 -21.51 -14.41
N ARG A 438 -0.66 -21.95 -13.82
CA ARG A 438 -1.62 -22.84 -14.51
C ARG A 438 -2.27 -22.15 -15.70
N LEU A 439 -2.58 -20.86 -15.58
CA LEU A 439 -3.14 -20.06 -16.68
C LEU A 439 -2.14 -19.92 -17.82
N ALA A 440 -0.89 -19.56 -17.52
CA ALA A 440 0.16 -19.43 -18.52
C ALA A 440 0.37 -20.75 -19.31
N GLU A 441 0.44 -21.88 -18.62
CA GLU A 441 0.59 -23.18 -19.27
C GLU A 441 -0.61 -23.58 -20.15
N ALA A 442 -1.81 -23.26 -19.66
CA ALA A 442 -3.01 -23.55 -20.44
C ALA A 442 -3.10 -22.70 -21.71
N LEU A 443 -2.56 -21.48 -21.69
CA LEU A 443 -2.52 -20.58 -22.84
C LEU A 443 -1.33 -20.83 -23.78
N ASP A 444 -0.19 -21.31 -23.26
CA ASP A 444 1.00 -21.65 -24.06
C ASP A 444 0.88 -23.00 -24.79
N ALA A 445 -0.15 -23.79 -24.50
CA ALA A 445 -0.40 -25.04 -25.20
C ALA A 445 -0.57 -24.77 -26.72
N PRO A 446 0.00 -25.61 -27.61
CA PRO A 446 0.14 -25.32 -29.06
C PRO A 446 -1.18 -25.41 -29.84
N SER A 447 -2.20 -24.67 -29.39
CA SER A 447 -3.55 -24.66 -29.96
C SER A 447 -3.82 -23.43 -30.83
N GLY A 448 -2.86 -22.98 -31.64
CA GLY A 448 -3.09 -21.89 -32.61
C GLY A 448 -3.36 -20.50 -31.99
N SER A 449 -3.54 -19.49 -32.83
CA SER A 449 -3.70 -18.08 -32.42
C SER A 449 -4.95 -17.73 -31.56
N ASN A 450 -5.81 -18.71 -31.25
CA ASN A 450 -7.00 -18.56 -30.41
C ASN A 450 -7.02 -19.65 -29.33
N ALA A 451 -6.01 -19.69 -28.46
CA ALA A 451 -5.97 -20.61 -27.34
C ALA A 451 -7.21 -20.43 -26.45
N ARG A 452 -8.13 -21.40 -26.49
CA ARG A 452 -9.30 -21.45 -25.62
C ARG A 452 -9.01 -22.36 -24.44
N LEU A 453 -9.38 -21.93 -23.26
CA LEU A 453 -9.33 -22.77 -22.08
C LEU A 453 -10.46 -23.82 -22.14
N SER A 454 -10.15 -25.07 -21.79
CA SER A 454 -11.18 -26.04 -21.49
C SER A 454 -11.87 -25.70 -20.16
N GLU A 455 -13.11 -26.14 -19.98
CA GLU A 455 -13.85 -25.94 -18.71
C GLU A 455 -13.08 -26.51 -17.51
N GLY A 456 -12.40 -27.65 -17.66
CA GLY A 456 -11.61 -28.25 -16.59
C GLY A 456 -10.37 -27.40 -16.21
N GLN A 457 -9.66 -26.83 -17.20
CA GLN A 457 -8.56 -25.91 -16.93
C GLN A 457 -9.03 -24.64 -16.24
N ALA A 458 -10.10 -24.05 -16.75
CA ALA A 458 -10.71 -22.86 -16.16
C ALA A 458 -11.18 -23.10 -14.71
N SER A 459 -11.87 -24.21 -14.44
CA SER A 459 -12.31 -24.57 -13.09
C SER A 459 -11.12 -24.70 -12.13
N GLY A 460 -10.06 -25.42 -12.53
CA GLY A 460 -8.88 -25.60 -11.69
C GLY A 460 -8.11 -24.30 -11.39
N ILE A 461 -8.12 -23.33 -12.32
CA ILE A 461 -7.55 -22.00 -12.11
C ILE A 461 -8.46 -21.18 -11.19
N LEU A 462 -9.76 -21.15 -11.45
CA LEU A 462 -10.72 -20.38 -10.65
C LEU A 462 -10.86 -20.90 -9.21
N GLU A 463 -10.68 -22.20 -8.96
CA GLU A 463 -10.58 -22.75 -7.60
C GLU A 463 -9.42 -22.16 -6.80
N CYS A 464 -8.26 -21.98 -7.44
CA CYS A 464 -7.13 -21.29 -6.81
C CYS A 464 -7.50 -19.82 -6.51
N VAL A 465 -8.07 -19.13 -7.47
CA VAL A 465 -8.46 -17.70 -7.33
C VAL A 465 -9.53 -17.50 -6.26
N ALA A 466 -10.49 -18.42 -6.14
CA ALA A 466 -11.59 -18.34 -5.19
C ALA A 466 -11.13 -18.16 -3.72
N ALA A 467 -9.98 -18.72 -3.36
CA ALA A 467 -9.40 -18.56 -2.02
C ALA A 467 -8.91 -17.13 -1.73
N SER A 468 -8.65 -16.34 -2.78
CA SER A 468 -8.16 -14.96 -2.70
C SER A 468 -9.27 -13.93 -2.93
N LEU A 469 -10.38 -14.32 -3.56
CA LEU A 469 -11.56 -13.47 -3.73
C LEU A 469 -12.24 -13.22 -2.37
N GLY A 470 -12.73 -12.03 -2.16
CA GLY A 470 -13.40 -11.65 -0.91
C GLY A 470 -12.46 -11.47 0.29
N LYS A 471 -11.13 -11.57 0.12
CA LYS A 471 -10.18 -11.17 1.16
C LYS A 471 -10.21 -9.66 1.37
N LYS A 472 -9.82 -9.23 2.57
CA LYS A 472 -9.66 -7.81 2.90
C LYS A 472 -8.24 -7.56 3.40
N PRO A 473 -7.48 -6.68 2.75
CA PRO A 473 -7.83 -5.98 1.51
C PRO A 473 -8.01 -6.95 0.32
N ALA A 474 -8.81 -6.52 -0.65
CA ALA A 474 -9.01 -7.28 -1.89
C ALA A 474 -7.69 -7.31 -2.68
N ILE A 475 -7.45 -8.41 -3.40
CA ILE A 475 -6.22 -8.59 -4.17
C ILE A 475 -6.55 -8.49 -5.67
N GLU A 476 -6.07 -7.43 -6.32
CA GLU A 476 -6.36 -7.11 -7.71
C GLU A 476 -6.08 -8.28 -8.67
N GLY A 477 -4.94 -8.96 -8.49
CA GLY A 477 -4.54 -10.10 -9.32
C GLY A 477 -5.57 -11.24 -9.37
N ALA A 478 -6.37 -11.42 -8.31
CA ALA A 478 -7.43 -12.42 -8.30
C ALA A 478 -8.51 -12.11 -9.34
N TYR A 479 -8.92 -10.87 -9.43
CA TYR A 479 -9.94 -10.41 -10.38
C TYR A 479 -9.41 -10.36 -11.81
N VAL A 480 -8.13 -9.97 -11.99
CA VAL A 480 -7.46 -9.97 -13.30
C VAL A 480 -7.35 -11.40 -13.86
N ILE A 481 -6.98 -12.38 -13.04
CA ILE A 481 -6.93 -13.79 -13.47
C ILE A 481 -8.34 -14.27 -13.82
N ALA A 482 -9.34 -13.99 -12.99
CA ALA A 482 -10.73 -14.36 -13.26
C ALA A 482 -11.25 -13.76 -14.59
N ALA A 483 -10.95 -12.49 -14.84
CA ALA A 483 -11.30 -11.80 -16.09
C ALA A 483 -10.58 -12.43 -17.30
N THR A 484 -9.31 -12.76 -17.15
CA THR A 484 -8.53 -13.43 -18.22
C THR A 484 -9.09 -14.82 -18.53
N VAL A 485 -9.45 -15.60 -17.51
CA VAL A 485 -10.09 -16.91 -17.68
C VAL A 485 -11.43 -16.75 -18.43
N ALA A 486 -12.28 -15.81 -18.00
CA ALA A 486 -13.58 -15.54 -18.65
C ALA A 486 -13.43 -15.19 -20.14
N ARG A 487 -12.42 -14.39 -20.50
CA ARG A 487 -12.12 -14.05 -21.89
C ARG A 487 -11.70 -15.25 -22.74
N HIS A 488 -10.98 -16.21 -22.17
CA HIS A 488 -10.46 -17.36 -22.89
C HIS A 488 -11.34 -18.62 -22.84
N LEU A 489 -12.46 -18.59 -22.10
CA LEU A 489 -13.39 -19.71 -22.04
C LEU A 489 -14.16 -19.96 -23.36
N GLY A 490 -14.28 -18.97 -24.23
CA GLY A 490 -15.02 -19.07 -25.49
C GLY A 490 -16.54 -19.20 -25.34
N ARG A 491 -17.06 -18.94 -24.14
CA ARG A 491 -18.48 -18.76 -23.83
C ARG A 491 -18.70 -17.46 -23.06
N GLU A 492 -19.92 -17.04 -22.99
CA GLU A 492 -20.26 -15.89 -22.14
C GLU A 492 -20.14 -16.25 -20.65
N PRO A 493 -19.67 -15.31 -19.81
CA PRO A 493 -19.65 -15.49 -18.37
C PRO A 493 -21.07 -15.71 -17.84
N SER A 494 -21.19 -16.60 -16.87
CA SER A 494 -22.41 -16.74 -16.07
C SER A 494 -22.68 -15.47 -15.25
N ASP A 495 -23.90 -15.33 -14.72
CA ASP A 495 -24.26 -14.19 -13.88
C ASP A 495 -23.35 -14.05 -12.66
N SER A 496 -22.92 -15.18 -12.06
CA SER A 496 -22.00 -15.17 -10.91
C SER A 496 -20.58 -14.77 -11.30
N GLU A 497 -20.09 -15.18 -12.47
CA GLU A 497 -18.77 -14.76 -12.99
C GLU A 497 -18.80 -13.26 -13.32
N ARG A 498 -19.86 -12.79 -13.96
CA ARG A 498 -20.06 -11.38 -14.28
C ARG A 498 -20.15 -10.51 -13.02
N ALA A 499 -20.89 -10.94 -12.01
CA ALA A 499 -20.95 -10.23 -10.73
C ALA A 499 -19.57 -10.09 -10.07
N ARG A 500 -18.71 -11.12 -10.16
CA ARG A 500 -17.32 -11.04 -9.66
C ARG A 500 -16.46 -10.08 -10.48
N LEU A 501 -16.61 -10.05 -11.80
CA LEU A 501 -15.91 -9.10 -12.65
C LEU A 501 -16.30 -7.66 -12.30
N ASN A 502 -17.58 -7.41 -12.11
CA ASN A 502 -18.11 -6.11 -11.69
C ASN A 502 -17.59 -5.73 -10.30
N GLU A 503 -17.59 -6.67 -9.35
CA GLU A 503 -16.97 -6.44 -8.04
C GLU A 503 -15.50 -6.02 -8.19
N GLY A 504 -14.72 -6.73 -9.01
CA GLY A 504 -13.32 -6.38 -9.28
C GLY A 504 -13.16 -5.00 -9.91
N ALA A 505 -13.99 -4.65 -10.89
CA ALA A 505 -13.95 -3.35 -11.54
C ALA A 505 -14.32 -2.19 -10.58
N HIS A 506 -15.23 -2.43 -9.63
CA HIS A 506 -15.56 -1.46 -8.59
C HIS A 506 -14.48 -1.31 -7.52
N LEU A 507 -13.80 -2.41 -7.18
CA LEU A 507 -12.70 -2.38 -6.20
C LEU A 507 -11.42 -1.79 -6.78
N PHE A 508 -11.20 -1.94 -8.09
CA PHE A 508 -9.99 -1.50 -8.81
C PHE A 508 -10.32 -0.69 -10.07
N PRO A 509 -10.99 0.46 -9.92
CA PRO A 509 -11.42 1.26 -11.07
C PRO A 509 -10.23 1.84 -11.86
N GLN A 510 -9.05 1.92 -11.28
CA GLN A 510 -7.81 2.30 -11.93
C GLN A 510 -7.28 1.22 -12.91
N ASN A 511 -7.72 -0.04 -12.77
CA ASN A 511 -7.40 -1.10 -13.71
C ASN A 511 -8.34 -1.04 -14.93
N SER A 512 -7.93 -0.25 -15.92
CA SER A 512 -8.73 0.01 -17.12
C SER A 512 -9.06 -1.25 -17.94
N GLU A 513 -8.20 -2.29 -17.91
CA GLU A 513 -8.48 -3.55 -18.61
C GLU A 513 -9.60 -4.34 -17.91
N LEU A 514 -9.57 -4.40 -16.58
CA LEU A 514 -10.61 -5.04 -15.79
C LEU A 514 -11.96 -4.32 -15.96
N VAL A 515 -11.94 -2.98 -15.89
CA VAL A 515 -13.12 -2.14 -16.13
C VAL A 515 -13.66 -2.34 -17.54
N PHE A 516 -12.79 -2.32 -18.56
CA PHE A 516 -13.19 -2.53 -19.95
C PHE A 516 -13.85 -3.90 -20.16
N GLN A 517 -13.26 -4.97 -19.63
CA GLN A 517 -13.82 -6.32 -19.78
C GLN A 517 -15.16 -6.45 -19.08
N SER A 518 -15.28 -5.94 -17.85
CA SER A 518 -16.52 -5.96 -17.08
C SER A 518 -17.64 -5.21 -17.81
N ALA A 519 -17.38 -3.98 -18.24
CA ALA A 519 -18.33 -3.16 -18.98
C ALA A 519 -18.74 -3.80 -20.33
N ALA A 520 -17.79 -4.40 -21.06
CA ALA A 520 -18.08 -5.09 -22.32
C ALA A 520 -19.01 -6.30 -22.11
N TRP A 521 -18.83 -7.06 -21.04
CA TRP A 521 -19.72 -8.18 -20.71
C TRP A 521 -21.10 -7.72 -20.27
N ASP A 522 -21.18 -6.62 -19.51
CA ASP A 522 -22.46 -6.03 -19.11
C ASP A 522 -23.25 -5.50 -20.30
N LEU A 523 -22.61 -4.84 -21.27
CA LEU A 523 -23.26 -4.41 -22.50
C LEU A 523 -23.85 -5.59 -23.28
N ARG A 524 -23.09 -6.69 -23.43
CA ARG A 524 -23.58 -7.91 -24.08
C ARG A 524 -24.77 -8.54 -23.38
N ALA A 525 -24.75 -8.51 -22.05
CA ALA A 525 -25.84 -9.03 -21.22
C ALA A 525 -27.05 -8.07 -21.11
N GLY A 526 -26.98 -6.88 -21.72
CA GLY A 526 -28.06 -5.88 -21.65
C GLY A 526 -28.08 -5.06 -20.35
N ALA A 527 -27.08 -5.20 -19.48
CA ALA A 527 -26.92 -4.43 -18.24
C ALA A 527 -26.33 -3.02 -18.51
N VAL A 528 -26.95 -2.26 -19.42
CA VAL A 528 -26.42 -1.00 -19.97
C VAL A 528 -26.14 0.05 -18.90
N ALA A 529 -26.97 0.13 -17.86
CA ALA A 529 -26.80 1.11 -16.80
C ALA A 529 -25.52 0.85 -15.97
N GLU A 530 -25.21 -0.42 -15.71
CA GLU A 530 -24.00 -0.81 -14.98
C GLU A 530 -22.75 -0.60 -15.83
N ALA A 531 -22.81 -1.05 -17.09
CA ALA A 531 -21.72 -0.82 -18.03
C ALA A 531 -21.36 0.66 -18.16
N ARG A 532 -22.36 1.55 -18.25
CA ARG A 532 -22.13 2.99 -18.33
C ARG A 532 -21.43 3.53 -17.08
N ARG A 533 -21.86 3.11 -15.88
CA ARG A 533 -21.19 3.52 -14.63
C ARG A 533 -19.73 3.09 -14.59
N LEU A 534 -19.43 1.86 -14.99
CA LEU A 534 -18.08 1.34 -15.07
C LEU A 534 -17.23 2.14 -16.09
N ILE A 535 -17.79 2.47 -17.25
CA ILE A 535 -17.10 3.27 -18.28
C ILE A 535 -16.82 4.67 -17.74
N GLU A 536 -17.80 5.35 -17.14
CA GLU A 536 -17.63 6.69 -16.57
C GLU A 536 -16.53 6.69 -15.49
N MET A 537 -16.53 5.70 -14.59
CA MET A 537 -15.49 5.58 -13.58
C MET A 537 -14.12 5.27 -14.19
N GLY A 538 -14.06 4.33 -15.14
CA GLY A 538 -12.81 4.02 -15.84
C GLY A 538 -12.25 5.20 -16.63
N LEU A 539 -13.09 6.04 -17.25
CA LEU A 539 -12.67 7.26 -17.91
C LEU A 539 -12.18 8.33 -16.94
N TRP A 540 -12.75 8.38 -15.74
CA TRP A 540 -12.31 9.27 -14.67
C TRP A 540 -10.91 8.89 -14.14
N GLU A 541 -10.68 7.61 -13.91
CA GLU A 541 -9.42 7.07 -13.37
C GLU A 541 -8.32 6.90 -14.44
N ALA A 542 -8.68 6.81 -15.73
CA ALA A 542 -7.74 6.49 -16.80
C ALA A 542 -6.70 7.60 -17.00
N THR A 543 -5.48 7.33 -16.59
CA THR A 543 -4.29 8.16 -16.85
C THR A 543 -3.64 7.84 -18.19
N ASN A 544 -3.87 6.63 -18.74
CA ASN A 544 -3.30 6.17 -20.01
C ASN A 544 -4.24 6.51 -21.18
N PRO A 545 -3.76 7.30 -22.19
CA PRO A 545 -4.57 7.66 -23.35
C PRO A 545 -5.13 6.48 -24.14
N SER A 546 -4.37 5.38 -24.28
CA SER A 546 -4.82 4.19 -25.00
C SER A 546 -5.97 3.47 -24.27
N ALA A 547 -5.92 3.38 -22.95
CA ALA A 547 -6.99 2.82 -22.15
C ALA A 547 -8.26 3.68 -22.24
N ARG A 548 -8.09 5.00 -22.21
CA ARG A 548 -9.19 5.96 -22.35
C ARG A 548 -9.89 5.82 -23.72
N LEU A 549 -9.13 5.67 -24.80
CA LEU A 549 -9.69 5.45 -26.14
C LEU A 549 -10.51 4.17 -26.22
N LYS A 550 -10.01 3.05 -25.66
CA LYS A 550 -10.76 1.79 -25.62
C LYS A 550 -12.12 1.94 -24.91
N LEU A 551 -12.16 2.65 -23.80
CA LEU A 551 -13.40 2.88 -23.05
C LEU A 551 -14.37 3.80 -23.81
N LEU A 552 -13.88 4.84 -24.50
CA LEU A 552 -14.69 5.70 -25.35
C LEU A 552 -15.25 4.94 -26.56
N ASP A 553 -14.47 4.07 -27.19
CA ASP A 553 -14.94 3.22 -28.28
C ASP A 553 -16.05 2.26 -27.80
N LEU A 554 -15.90 1.71 -26.59
CA LEU A 554 -16.91 0.85 -26.00
C LEU A 554 -18.21 1.62 -25.70
N GLU A 555 -18.12 2.85 -25.22
CA GLU A 555 -19.27 3.74 -25.01
C GLU A 555 -20.00 4.06 -26.31
N ALA A 556 -19.25 4.33 -27.39
CA ALA A 556 -19.82 4.68 -28.69
C ALA A 556 -20.53 3.52 -29.39
N VAL A 557 -20.06 2.28 -29.22
CA VAL A 557 -20.64 1.09 -29.86
C VAL A 557 -22.01 0.73 -29.27
N GLY A 558 -22.23 1.00 -27.99
CA GLY A 558 -23.51 0.70 -27.31
C GLY A 558 -23.87 -0.79 -27.34
N PRO A 559 -25.13 -1.14 -26.99
CA PRO A 559 -25.55 -2.53 -26.78
C PRO A 559 -25.68 -3.39 -28.05
N LEU A 560 -25.40 -2.88 -29.23
CA LEU A 560 -25.64 -3.56 -30.52
C LEU A 560 -24.37 -4.04 -31.26
N GLY A 561 -23.20 -3.84 -30.69
CA GLY A 561 -21.93 -4.24 -31.32
C GLY A 561 -21.59 -5.71 -31.13
N THR A 562 -21.94 -6.58 -32.08
CA THR A 562 -21.60 -8.03 -32.06
C THR A 562 -20.17 -8.36 -32.55
N GLY A 563 -19.28 -7.39 -32.61
CA GLY A 563 -18.00 -7.49 -33.32
C GLY A 563 -16.72 -7.49 -32.49
N TRP A 564 -16.73 -7.99 -31.24
CA TRP A 564 -15.50 -8.08 -30.43
C TRP A 564 -15.09 -9.52 -30.14
#